data_4a0468005452dad55f3fa7159b86d3b6
#
_entry.id   4a0468005452dad55f3fa7159b86d3b6
#
_cell.length_a   1.000
_cell.length_b   1.000
_cell.length_c   1.000
_cell.angle_alpha   90.00
_cell.angle_beta   90.00
_cell.angle_gamma   90.00
#
_symmetry.space_group_name_H-M   'P 1'
#
loop_
_entity.id
_entity.type
_entity.pdbx_description
1 polymer ?
#
loop_
_entity_poly.entity_id
_entity_poly.type
_entity_poly.pdbx_seq_one_letter_code
_entity_poly.pdbx_strand_id
1 'polypeptide(L)'
;MRKLMLTILLAGGMAAFMPVAAQERHPEYLQAEKFTGSKLKNMLFSTKVDPHWFQKGNCFWFEYKTSEGTFWYVVDPVARTKKLLFDREKLAAQLTEIVQDPFEARQIPVRNLKAGEDGRTFTFEIVSSQDKKSDDKSKKDKKEKQVFYFSYDYPTQKLTHLTDKEKEADRKGWASVSPDGQTVVYAKDCNLYKMSIADYRKAQKDEKDSTIVEVQLTTDGTPDFGYGIPYSLLNTDTLCNGKRRYAWGAWSPDSKHFVTVVSDDRAVKPLWVINAVASPRPTLETYKYQMPGEMEAPVEHLYLFDMTTNSRKEIRTAAWKNQSLGLEFRPLEQKQRDSEFRPLVWQGDDRRFFLTRSSRDLHRIDVCTYTLGEDSIVPIVKERMNTYQETRPIHVFAGGKEFVQWSERDGWAHLYLYDEQGNLKNRITEGPWHVERVVKVDESTRTIYFVACGREAGENPYYEHLYRVKADGSGLKLLTRGDYFHEVEMDDEARFVVDNYSRVNTIPCAELTDSEGRRIMTIQESDFSQLKAAGYQFPEPFTVKAADGVTDLYGVMYKPFDFDSTKVYPIIDYVYPGPQVEAVNYPFTRMSVRTDRLAQAGFIVITVGDRKSTRLNSSHSEIS
;
A
#
# COMPACT_ATOMS: atom_id res chain seq x y z
N MET A 1 -22.61 28.72 -80.44
CA MET A 1 -22.45 27.53 -81.29
C MET A 1 -21.11 26.88 -81.00
N ARG A 2 -21.15 25.57 -80.92
CA ARG A 2 -20.06 24.59 -80.83
C ARG A 2 -19.31 24.43 -79.44
N LYS A 3 -19.73 23.34 -78.81
CA LYS A 3 -19.08 22.59 -77.75
C LYS A 3 -17.71 22.13 -78.20
N LEU A 4 -16.71 22.31 -77.36
CA LEU A 4 -15.47 21.56 -77.44
C LEU A 4 -15.38 20.70 -76.19
N MET A 5 -15.59 19.40 -76.37
CA MET A 5 -15.35 18.38 -75.37
C MET A 5 -13.84 18.19 -75.20
N LEU A 6 -13.35 18.46 -74.03
CA LEU A 6 -11.99 18.08 -73.62
C LEU A 6 -12.06 16.76 -72.85
N THR A 7 -11.66 15.67 -73.52
CA THR A 7 -11.57 14.33 -72.94
C THR A 7 -10.26 14.27 -72.16
N ILE A 8 -10.32 14.39 -70.87
CA ILE A 8 -9.16 14.12 -69.96
C ILE A 8 -9.16 12.62 -69.71
N LEU A 9 -8.16 11.93 -70.24
CA LEU A 9 -7.85 10.56 -69.89
C LEU A 9 -7.31 10.60 -68.42
N LEU A 10 -8.15 10.20 -67.46
CA LEU A 10 -7.74 9.80 -66.17
C LEU A 10 -7.16 8.37 -66.24
N ALA A 11 -5.82 8.29 -66.33
CA ALA A 11 -5.12 7.05 -65.98
C ALA A 11 -5.22 6.89 -64.48
N GLY A 12 -6.34 6.40 -64.00
CA GLY A 12 -6.53 5.98 -62.62
C GLY A 12 -5.74 4.70 -62.41
N GLY A 13 -4.61 4.82 -61.72
CA GLY A 13 -3.97 3.66 -61.10
C GLY A 13 -5.00 3.03 -60.16
N MET A 14 -5.61 1.93 -60.52
CA MET A 14 -6.25 1.01 -59.60
C MET A 14 -5.16 0.46 -58.69
N ALA A 15 -4.91 1.13 -57.59
CA ALA A 15 -4.37 0.46 -56.42
C ALA A 15 -5.39 -0.63 -56.06
N ALA A 16 -5.10 -1.86 -56.42
CA ALA A 16 -5.84 -3.00 -55.94
C ALA A 16 -5.80 -2.96 -54.42
N PHE A 17 -6.85 -2.42 -53.82
CA PHE A 17 -7.19 -2.75 -52.45
C PHE A 17 -7.47 -4.26 -52.48
N MET A 18 -6.44 -5.07 -52.30
CA MET A 18 -6.66 -6.43 -51.85
C MET A 18 -7.43 -6.29 -50.54
N PRO A 19 -8.67 -6.82 -50.45
CA PRO A 19 -9.26 -6.97 -49.14
C PRO A 19 -8.26 -7.84 -48.37
N VAL A 20 -7.59 -7.28 -47.40
CA VAL A 20 -6.96 -8.08 -46.33
C VAL A 20 -8.16 -8.84 -45.77
N ALA A 21 -8.33 -10.09 -46.20
CA ALA A 21 -9.29 -10.99 -45.59
C ALA A 21 -8.93 -10.96 -44.13
N ALA A 22 -9.73 -10.26 -43.34
CA ALA A 22 -9.63 -10.34 -41.87
C ALA A 22 -9.76 -11.82 -41.60
N GLN A 23 -8.64 -12.44 -41.30
CA GLN A 23 -8.60 -13.84 -40.92
C GLN A 23 -9.53 -13.92 -39.72
N GLU A 24 -10.72 -14.54 -39.85
CA GLU A 24 -11.62 -14.76 -38.73
C GLU A 24 -10.84 -15.59 -37.69
N ARG A 25 -10.13 -14.90 -36.82
CA ARG A 25 -9.51 -15.53 -35.68
C ARG A 25 -10.58 -15.69 -34.62
N HIS A 26 -10.99 -16.90 -34.41
CA HIS A 26 -11.70 -17.24 -33.20
C HIS A 26 -10.76 -16.98 -31.99
N PRO A 27 -11.22 -16.26 -30.96
CA PRO A 27 -10.41 -16.03 -29.78
C PRO A 27 -9.90 -17.34 -29.21
N GLU A 28 -8.61 -17.40 -28.90
CA GLU A 28 -7.99 -18.63 -28.39
C GLU A 28 -8.28 -18.80 -26.90
N TYR A 29 -9.54 -18.94 -26.54
CA TYR A 29 -9.99 -19.09 -25.14
C TYR A 29 -9.32 -20.27 -24.43
N LEU A 30 -8.97 -21.35 -25.15
CA LEU A 30 -8.26 -22.51 -24.58
C LEU A 30 -6.86 -22.13 -24.09
N GLN A 31 -6.15 -21.26 -24.81
CA GLN A 31 -4.85 -20.76 -24.36
C GLN A 31 -5.02 -19.83 -23.14
N ALA A 32 -5.95 -18.89 -23.18
CA ALA A 32 -6.24 -18.00 -22.07
C ALA A 32 -6.72 -18.75 -20.82
N GLU A 33 -7.44 -19.87 -20.99
CA GLU A 33 -7.92 -20.71 -19.91
C GLU A 33 -6.78 -21.38 -19.12
N LYS A 34 -5.63 -21.66 -19.74
CA LYS A 34 -4.46 -22.22 -19.05
C LYS A 34 -3.93 -21.31 -17.95
N PHE A 35 -4.15 -20.00 -18.07
CA PHE A 35 -3.64 -18.97 -17.15
C PHE A 35 -4.75 -18.29 -16.33
N THR A 36 -5.85 -18.99 -16.04
CA THR A 36 -6.86 -18.49 -15.10
C THR A 36 -6.30 -18.36 -13.68
N GLY A 37 -6.87 -17.48 -12.85
CA GLY A 37 -6.40 -17.28 -11.47
C GLY A 37 -6.34 -18.56 -10.63
N SER A 38 -7.25 -19.51 -10.88
CA SER A 38 -7.25 -20.82 -10.21
C SER A 38 -6.08 -21.72 -10.65
N LYS A 39 -5.62 -21.60 -11.89
CA LYS A 39 -4.47 -22.38 -12.41
C LYS A 39 -3.15 -21.68 -12.09
N LEU A 40 -3.09 -20.34 -12.20
CA LEU A 40 -1.89 -19.56 -11.91
C LEU A 40 -1.37 -19.73 -10.47
N LYS A 41 -2.24 -19.92 -9.49
CA LYS A 41 -1.81 -20.17 -8.10
C LYS A 41 -0.91 -21.41 -7.93
N ASN A 42 -0.91 -22.32 -8.92
CA ASN A 42 -0.06 -23.52 -8.94
C ASN A 42 1.15 -23.37 -9.89
N MET A 43 1.33 -22.23 -10.54
CA MET A 43 2.39 -21.97 -11.50
C MET A 43 3.22 -20.72 -11.17
N LEU A 44 2.59 -19.73 -10.54
CA LEU A 44 3.23 -18.50 -10.11
C LEU A 44 3.20 -18.44 -8.59
N PHE A 45 4.38 -18.43 -8.00
CA PHE A 45 4.62 -18.48 -6.57
C PHE A 45 5.05 -17.13 -6.01
N SER A 46 5.82 -17.09 -4.92
CA SER A 46 6.31 -15.83 -4.36
C SER A 46 7.30 -15.16 -5.32
N THR A 47 7.11 -13.86 -5.54
CA THR A 47 7.95 -13.04 -6.41
C THR A 47 8.80 -12.03 -5.64
N LYS A 48 8.58 -11.93 -4.32
CA LYS A 48 9.38 -11.07 -3.44
C LYS A 48 9.54 -11.68 -2.05
N VAL A 49 10.58 -11.27 -1.37
CA VAL A 49 10.81 -11.53 0.06
C VAL A 49 10.21 -10.38 0.85
N ASP A 50 9.35 -10.71 1.79
CA ASP A 50 8.72 -9.79 2.74
C ASP A 50 9.34 -10.01 4.13
N PRO A 51 10.35 -9.22 4.56
CA PRO A 51 11.07 -9.48 5.79
C PRO A 51 10.27 -9.05 7.01
N HIS A 52 10.13 -9.94 7.98
CA HIS A 52 9.60 -9.65 9.30
C HIS A 52 10.75 -9.56 10.29
N TRP A 53 11.20 -8.33 10.53
CA TRP A 53 12.34 -8.07 11.41
C TRP A 53 12.00 -8.36 12.88
N PHE A 54 12.94 -8.95 13.60
CA PHE A 54 12.83 -9.23 15.03
C PHE A 54 14.21 -9.11 15.71
N GLN A 55 14.29 -9.26 17.03
CA GLN A 55 15.52 -9.02 17.81
C GLN A 55 16.13 -7.62 17.54
N LYS A 56 15.31 -6.58 17.50
CA LYS A 56 15.74 -5.22 17.18
C LYS A 56 16.48 -5.13 15.84
N GLY A 57 15.95 -5.83 14.81
CA GLY A 57 16.52 -5.82 13.46
C GLY A 57 17.76 -6.69 13.26
N ASN A 58 18.20 -7.49 14.27
CA ASN A 58 19.35 -8.38 14.08
C ASN A 58 19.04 -9.58 13.18
N CYS A 59 17.77 -10.00 13.10
CA CYS A 59 17.31 -11.09 12.27
C CYS A 59 15.97 -10.74 11.63
N PHE A 60 15.62 -11.45 10.58
CA PHE A 60 14.27 -11.44 10.05
C PHE A 60 13.84 -12.84 9.63
N TRP A 61 12.54 -13.08 9.65
CA TRP A 61 11.95 -14.26 9.03
C TRP A 61 11.09 -13.85 7.84
N PHE A 62 10.86 -14.79 6.93
CA PHE A 62 9.93 -14.61 5.81
C PHE A 62 9.33 -15.93 5.34
N GLU A 63 8.11 -15.85 4.80
CA GLU A 63 7.46 -16.96 4.10
C GLU A 63 7.77 -16.88 2.62
N TYR A 64 8.04 -18.04 2.00
CA TYR A 64 8.26 -18.11 0.56
C TYR A 64 7.66 -19.37 -0.05
N LYS A 65 6.84 -19.20 -1.08
CA LYS A 65 6.21 -20.29 -1.83
C LYS A 65 7.00 -20.60 -3.08
N THR A 66 7.13 -21.90 -3.36
CA THR A 66 7.73 -22.45 -4.57
C THR A 66 6.88 -23.62 -5.08
N SER A 67 7.26 -24.25 -6.20
CA SER A 67 6.65 -25.49 -6.69
C SER A 67 6.78 -26.67 -5.71
N GLU A 68 7.75 -26.59 -4.78
CA GLU A 68 7.98 -27.60 -3.74
C GLU A 68 7.17 -27.35 -2.45
N GLY A 69 6.39 -26.27 -2.42
CA GLY A 69 5.54 -25.88 -1.29
C GLY A 69 5.95 -24.58 -0.62
N THR A 70 5.42 -24.38 0.59
CA THR A 70 5.69 -23.19 1.40
C THR A 70 6.85 -23.45 2.35
N PHE A 71 7.76 -22.49 2.42
CA PHE A 71 8.92 -22.49 3.31
C PHE A 71 8.90 -21.24 4.19
N TRP A 72 9.42 -21.38 5.40
CA TRP A 72 9.67 -20.28 6.31
C TRP A 72 11.15 -20.26 6.64
N TYR A 73 11.78 -19.12 6.46
CA TYR A 73 13.21 -18.94 6.66
C TYR A 73 13.48 -17.93 7.77
N VAL A 74 14.58 -18.13 8.47
CA VAL A 74 15.22 -17.13 9.34
C VAL A 74 16.54 -16.74 8.70
N VAL A 75 16.76 -15.43 8.57
CA VAL A 75 18.00 -14.84 8.08
C VAL A 75 18.68 -14.07 9.20
N ASP A 76 19.95 -14.36 9.39
CA ASP A 76 20.85 -13.57 10.26
C ASP A 76 21.83 -12.81 9.34
N PRO A 77 21.66 -11.50 9.18
CA PRO A 77 22.52 -10.67 8.34
C PRO A 77 23.98 -10.64 8.78
N VAL A 78 24.23 -10.67 10.08
CA VAL A 78 25.58 -10.59 10.66
C VAL A 78 26.33 -11.89 10.46
N ALA A 79 25.68 -13.02 10.77
CA ALA A 79 26.24 -14.34 10.54
C ALA A 79 26.21 -14.75 9.05
N ARG A 80 25.52 -14.00 8.19
CA ARG A 80 25.32 -14.30 6.76
C ARG A 80 24.72 -15.68 6.53
N THR A 81 23.70 -16.02 7.31
CA THR A 81 23.04 -17.33 7.22
C THR A 81 21.58 -17.20 6.89
N LYS A 82 21.08 -18.14 6.07
CA LYS A 82 19.66 -18.39 5.83
C LYS A 82 19.35 -19.83 6.20
N LYS A 83 18.44 -20.05 7.13
CA LYS A 83 18.05 -21.38 7.63
C LYS A 83 16.54 -21.53 7.61
N LEU A 84 16.08 -22.78 7.47
CA LEU A 84 14.66 -23.07 7.65
C LEU A 84 14.25 -22.78 9.09
N LEU A 85 13.13 -22.09 9.26
CA LEU A 85 12.49 -21.89 10.57
C LEU A 85 11.93 -23.22 11.08
N PHE A 86 11.31 -24.01 10.21
CA PHE A 86 10.72 -25.30 10.50
C PHE A 86 11.36 -26.41 9.67
N ASP A 87 11.61 -27.55 10.31
CA ASP A 87 11.67 -28.84 9.62
C ASP A 87 10.24 -29.23 9.28
N ARG A 88 9.86 -29.15 8.01
CA ARG A 88 8.46 -29.29 7.56
C ARG A 88 7.90 -30.69 7.78
N GLU A 89 8.70 -31.72 7.55
CA GLU A 89 8.32 -33.11 7.77
C GLU A 89 8.05 -33.39 9.25
N LYS A 90 8.95 -32.93 10.11
CA LYS A 90 8.81 -33.05 11.56
C LYS A 90 7.62 -32.24 12.09
N LEU A 91 7.46 -30.99 11.60
CA LEU A 91 6.34 -30.14 11.99
C LEU A 91 4.99 -30.77 11.57
N ALA A 92 4.88 -31.25 10.33
CA ALA A 92 3.66 -31.89 9.84
C ALA A 92 3.30 -33.14 10.67
N ALA A 93 4.30 -33.97 11.02
CA ALA A 93 4.08 -35.14 11.88
C ALA A 93 3.60 -34.75 13.27
N GLN A 94 4.23 -33.77 13.92
CA GLN A 94 3.83 -33.29 15.25
C GLN A 94 2.43 -32.68 15.23
N LEU A 95 2.10 -31.87 14.21
CA LEU A 95 0.78 -31.28 14.04
C LEU A 95 -0.29 -32.36 13.82
N THR A 96 -0.01 -33.36 13.00
CA THR A 96 -0.94 -34.47 12.75
C THR A 96 -1.24 -35.23 14.02
N GLU A 97 -0.23 -35.49 14.86
CA GLU A 97 -0.40 -36.16 16.14
C GLU A 97 -1.24 -35.33 17.14
N ILE A 98 -0.98 -34.01 17.26
CA ILE A 98 -1.66 -33.14 18.22
C ILE A 98 -3.07 -32.79 17.77
N VAL A 99 -3.24 -32.42 16.51
CA VAL A 99 -4.53 -31.92 15.97
C VAL A 99 -5.48 -33.08 15.61
N GLN A 100 -4.94 -34.29 15.42
CA GLN A 100 -5.68 -35.46 14.92
C GLN A 100 -6.31 -35.21 13.54
N ASP A 101 -5.55 -34.49 12.68
CA ASP A 101 -5.91 -34.13 11.31
C ASP A 101 -4.64 -34.27 10.45
N PRO A 102 -4.70 -34.90 9.26
CA PRO A 102 -3.50 -35.09 8.45
C PRO A 102 -2.99 -33.78 7.85
N PHE A 103 -1.69 -33.53 7.97
CA PHE A 103 -1.01 -32.38 7.38
C PHE A 103 0.09 -32.83 6.41
N GLU A 104 0.12 -32.22 5.23
CA GLU A 104 1.19 -32.43 4.26
C GLU A 104 2.33 -31.45 4.50
N ALA A 105 3.56 -31.94 4.54
CA ALA A 105 4.77 -31.13 4.76
C ALA A 105 4.94 -29.99 3.73
N ARG A 106 4.42 -30.17 2.51
CA ARG A 106 4.50 -29.14 1.45
C ARG A 106 3.51 -27.98 1.62
N GLN A 107 2.41 -28.20 2.34
CA GLN A 107 1.29 -27.23 2.43
C GLN A 107 0.75 -27.12 3.86
N ILE A 108 1.63 -26.95 4.84
CA ILE A 108 1.21 -26.74 6.22
C ILE A 108 0.49 -25.38 6.29
N PRO A 109 -0.77 -25.31 6.78
CA PRO A 109 -1.57 -24.10 6.78
C PRO A 109 -1.25 -23.18 7.97
N VAL A 110 0.03 -22.79 8.12
CA VAL A 110 0.47 -21.84 9.14
C VAL A 110 -0.17 -20.48 8.89
N ARG A 111 -0.73 -19.88 9.93
CA ARG A 111 -1.30 -18.53 9.90
C ARG A 111 -0.81 -17.73 11.10
N ASN A 112 -0.84 -16.40 10.97
CA ASN A 112 -0.52 -15.46 12.03
C ASN A 112 0.81 -15.77 12.73
N LEU A 113 1.83 -16.16 11.95
CA LEU A 113 3.17 -16.44 12.45
C LEU A 113 3.80 -15.15 13.00
N LYS A 114 4.25 -15.20 14.25
CA LYS A 114 4.88 -14.08 14.95
C LYS A 114 6.12 -14.55 15.66
N ALA A 115 7.19 -13.75 15.62
CA ALA A 115 8.35 -13.94 16.48
C ALA A 115 8.09 -13.32 17.87
N GLY A 116 8.48 -14.00 18.92
CA GLY A 116 8.46 -13.46 20.28
C GLY A 116 9.55 -12.41 20.52
N GLU A 117 9.40 -11.60 21.54
CA GLU A 117 10.39 -10.58 21.93
C GLU A 117 11.74 -11.19 22.34
N ASP A 118 11.74 -12.46 22.77
CA ASP A 118 12.94 -13.24 23.07
C ASP A 118 13.78 -13.58 21.84
N GLY A 119 13.22 -13.34 20.63
CA GLY A 119 13.84 -13.64 19.35
C GLY A 119 14.11 -15.13 19.10
N ARG A 120 13.47 -15.98 19.87
CA ARG A 120 13.68 -17.43 19.91
C ARG A 120 12.39 -18.20 19.72
N THR A 121 11.31 -17.70 20.31
CA THR A 121 9.99 -18.33 20.29
C THR A 121 9.15 -17.77 19.14
N PHE A 122 8.48 -18.66 18.41
CA PHE A 122 7.52 -18.28 17.37
C PHE A 122 6.15 -18.80 17.73
N THR A 123 5.11 -17.98 17.58
CA THR A 123 3.72 -18.38 17.78
C THR A 123 2.98 -18.36 16.45
N PHE A 124 2.07 -19.31 16.25
CA PHE A 124 1.28 -19.39 15.03
C PHE A 124 -0.02 -20.17 15.23
N GLU A 125 -0.86 -20.10 14.23
CA GLU A 125 -2.16 -20.78 14.18
C GLU A 125 -2.18 -21.85 13.09
N ILE A 126 -2.87 -22.93 13.37
CA ILE A 126 -3.19 -23.99 12.40
C ILE A 126 -4.70 -24.15 12.31
N VAL A 127 -5.22 -24.09 11.10
CA VAL A 127 -6.64 -24.35 10.82
C VAL A 127 -6.82 -25.80 10.42
N SER A 128 -7.58 -26.55 11.22
CA SER A 128 -7.94 -27.94 10.93
C SER A 128 -8.98 -28.04 9.81
N SER A 129 -9.01 -29.16 9.12
CA SER A 129 -10.11 -29.52 8.20
C SER A 129 -11.43 -29.77 8.93
N GLN A 130 -11.36 -30.06 10.24
CA GLN A 130 -12.51 -30.38 11.09
C GLN A 130 -13.33 -29.14 11.45
N ASP A 131 -14.64 -29.29 11.49
CA ASP A 131 -15.52 -28.22 11.93
C ASP A 131 -15.53 -28.11 13.47
N LYS A 132 -15.59 -26.86 13.97
CA LYS A 132 -15.71 -26.59 15.40
C LYS A 132 -17.02 -27.18 15.95
N LYS A 133 -16.93 -27.99 16.99
CA LYS A 133 -18.12 -28.50 17.68
C LYS A 133 -18.83 -27.33 18.36
N SER A 134 -20.03 -26.98 17.91
CA SER A 134 -20.86 -25.95 18.53
C SER A 134 -21.98 -26.64 19.33
N ASP A 135 -22.06 -26.34 20.60
CA ASP A 135 -23.18 -26.78 21.45
C ASP A 135 -24.44 -25.93 21.20
N ASP A 136 -24.35 -24.85 20.45
CA ASP A 136 -25.44 -23.93 20.14
C ASP A 136 -26.15 -24.36 18.85
N LYS A 137 -27.36 -24.92 19.03
CA LYS A 137 -28.25 -25.40 17.96
C LYS A 137 -28.69 -24.30 16.98
N SER A 138 -28.55 -23.01 17.34
CA SER A 138 -28.95 -21.86 16.49
C SER A 138 -27.89 -21.46 15.46
N LYS A 139 -26.65 -21.97 15.57
CA LYS A 139 -25.52 -21.67 14.68
C LYS A 139 -25.18 -22.76 13.67
N LYS A 140 -26.10 -23.69 13.42
CA LYS A 140 -25.86 -24.86 12.55
C LYS A 140 -25.53 -24.53 11.09
N ASP A 141 -25.75 -23.31 10.60
CA ASP A 141 -25.55 -22.94 9.20
C ASP A 141 -24.20 -22.30 8.88
N LYS A 142 -23.37 -21.97 9.87
CA LYS A 142 -21.98 -21.51 9.66
C LYS A 142 -21.01 -22.53 10.24
N LYS A 143 -20.47 -23.38 9.38
CA LYS A 143 -19.38 -24.30 9.71
C LYS A 143 -18.08 -23.51 9.91
N GLU A 144 -17.75 -23.16 11.15
CA GLU A 144 -16.46 -22.59 11.49
C GLU A 144 -15.44 -23.71 11.65
N LYS A 145 -14.25 -23.53 11.07
CA LYS A 145 -13.15 -24.48 11.22
C LYS A 145 -12.52 -24.37 12.61
N GLN A 146 -12.05 -25.50 13.13
CA GLN A 146 -11.31 -25.51 14.39
C GLN A 146 -9.90 -24.93 14.17
N VAL A 147 -9.47 -24.03 15.07
CA VAL A 147 -8.17 -23.37 15.05
C VAL A 147 -7.39 -23.80 16.28
N PHE A 148 -6.15 -24.20 16.07
CA PHE A 148 -5.20 -24.58 17.11
C PHE A 148 -4.08 -23.58 17.18
N TYR A 149 -3.58 -23.31 18.37
CA TYR A 149 -2.54 -22.32 18.65
C TYR A 149 -1.27 -23.01 19.13
N PHE A 150 -0.13 -22.58 18.61
CA PHE A 150 1.14 -23.22 18.87
C PHE A 150 2.21 -22.18 19.24
N SER A 151 3.13 -22.62 20.10
CA SER A 151 4.41 -22.00 20.34
C SER A 151 5.51 -22.95 19.89
N TYR A 152 6.51 -22.40 19.18
CA TYR A 152 7.63 -23.16 18.64
C TYR A 152 8.95 -22.51 19.08
N ASP A 153 9.77 -23.27 19.82
CA ASP A 153 11.11 -22.87 20.20
C ASP A 153 12.07 -23.21 19.06
N TYR A 154 12.54 -22.19 18.33
CA TYR A 154 13.35 -22.35 17.14
C TYR A 154 14.67 -23.10 17.37
N PRO A 155 15.48 -22.77 18.41
CA PRO A 155 16.74 -23.48 18.64
C PRO A 155 16.59 -24.97 18.98
N THR A 156 15.57 -25.35 19.74
CA THR A 156 15.34 -26.75 20.14
C THR A 156 14.35 -27.49 19.23
N GLN A 157 13.70 -26.77 18.30
CA GLN A 157 12.65 -27.29 17.42
C GLN A 157 11.48 -27.96 18.18
N LYS A 158 11.18 -27.46 19.36
CA LYS A 158 10.11 -27.97 20.21
C LYS A 158 8.79 -27.24 19.90
N LEU A 159 7.78 -28.02 19.48
CA LEU A 159 6.41 -27.55 19.34
C LEU A 159 5.64 -27.72 20.65
N THR A 160 4.86 -26.73 21.04
CA THR A 160 3.97 -26.76 22.20
C THR A 160 2.58 -26.27 21.80
N HIS A 161 1.57 -27.07 22.05
CA HIS A 161 0.17 -26.67 21.86
C HIS A 161 -0.25 -25.71 22.97
N LEU A 162 -0.76 -24.54 22.62
CA LEU A 162 -1.26 -23.53 23.54
C LEU A 162 -2.77 -23.70 23.75
N THR A 163 -3.20 -23.71 25.00
CA THR A 163 -4.61 -23.67 25.34
C THR A 163 -5.21 -22.28 25.09
N ASP A 164 -6.54 -22.14 25.05
CA ASP A 164 -7.21 -20.84 24.90
C ASP A 164 -6.84 -19.82 26.00
N LYS A 165 -6.37 -20.29 27.16
CA LYS A 165 -5.92 -19.42 28.27
C LYS A 165 -4.50 -18.89 28.08
N GLU A 166 -3.66 -19.66 27.37
CA GLU A 166 -2.24 -19.34 27.13
C GLU A 166 -2.07 -18.54 25.84
N LYS A 167 -3.11 -18.53 24.98
CA LYS A 167 -3.12 -17.74 23.76
C LYS A 167 -3.20 -16.25 24.11
N GLU A 168 -2.34 -15.46 23.48
CA GLU A 168 -2.52 -14.00 23.47
C GLU A 168 -3.86 -13.66 22.79
N ALA A 169 -4.68 -12.84 23.42
CA ALA A 169 -5.96 -12.45 22.87
C ALA A 169 -5.77 -11.62 21.59
N ASP A 170 -6.49 -11.97 20.53
CA ASP A 170 -6.40 -11.27 19.24
C ASP A 170 -6.74 -9.79 19.42
N ARG A 171 -5.90 -8.94 18.86
CA ARG A 171 -6.19 -7.52 18.77
C ARG A 171 -7.42 -7.31 17.88
N LYS A 172 -8.37 -6.55 18.37
CA LYS A 172 -9.54 -6.17 17.59
C LYS A 172 -9.19 -5.02 16.63
N GLY A 173 -9.53 -5.17 15.35
CA GLY A 173 -9.21 -4.18 14.32
C GLY A 173 -9.87 -2.81 14.53
N TRP A 174 -10.87 -2.72 15.40
CA TRP A 174 -11.51 -1.45 15.75
C TRP A 174 -10.81 -0.69 16.89
N ALA A 175 -9.84 -1.29 17.57
CA ALA A 175 -9.23 -0.73 18.78
C ALA A 175 -8.05 0.20 18.46
N SER A 176 -8.12 1.46 18.87
CA SER A 176 -7.00 2.39 18.93
C SER A 176 -6.50 2.49 20.37
N VAL A 177 -5.43 1.75 20.68
CA VAL A 177 -4.87 1.66 22.04
C VAL A 177 -3.94 2.84 22.29
N SER A 178 -4.04 3.47 23.46
CA SER A 178 -3.14 4.54 23.89
C SER A 178 -1.69 4.05 24.02
N PRO A 179 -0.68 4.94 23.90
CA PRO A 179 0.73 4.58 24.03
C PRO A 179 1.09 3.89 25.37
N ASP A 180 0.44 4.28 26.47
CA ASP A 180 0.61 3.65 27.79
C ASP A 180 -0.14 2.32 27.95
N GLY A 181 -0.93 1.94 26.94
CA GLY A 181 -1.69 0.70 26.94
C GLY A 181 -2.89 0.67 27.89
N GLN A 182 -3.35 1.79 28.45
CA GLN A 182 -4.40 1.81 29.47
C GLN A 182 -5.79 2.16 28.94
N THR A 183 -5.86 2.88 27.82
CA THR A 183 -7.12 3.37 27.24
C THR A 183 -7.25 2.92 25.80
N VAL A 184 -8.47 2.57 25.40
CA VAL A 184 -8.81 2.22 24.00
C VAL A 184 -9.89 3.15 23.51
N VAL A 185 -9.64 3.82 22.37
CA VAL A 185 -10.59 4.66 21.65
C VAL A 185 -11.13 3.91 20.43
N TYR A 186 -12.39 4.11 20.13
CA TYR A 186 -13.08 3.51 18.98
C TYR A 186 -14.33 4.32 18.64
N ALA A 187 -14.88 4.08 17.45
CA ALA A 187 -16.17 4.64 17.05
C ALA A 187 -17.28 3.59 17.20
N LYS A 188 -18.47 4.03 17.58
CA LYS A 188 -19.68 3.22 17.65
C LYS A 188 -20.88 4.13 17.40
N ASP A 189 -21.83 3.69 16.58
CA ASP A 189 -23.00 4.50 16.21
C ASP A 189 -22.61 5.92 15.76
N CYS A 190 -21.58 5.99 14.92
CA CYS A 190 -21.01 7.23 14.37
C CYS A 190 -20.44 8.20 15.43
N ASN A 191 -20.38 7.82 16.70
CA ASN A 191 -19.82 8.58 17.80
C ASN A 191 -18.50 8.02 18.30
N LEU A 192 -17.71 8.86 18.97
CA LEU A 192 -16.46 8.46 19.60
C LEU A 192 -16.71 7.95 21.00
N TYR A 193 -16.04 6.84 21.33
CA TYR A 193 -16.08 6.19 22.63
C TYR A 193 -14.69 5.84 23.11
N LYS A 194 -14.56 5.65 24.42
CA LYS A 194 -13.39 5.04 25.03
C LYS A 194 -13.77 3.95 26.03
N MET A 195 -12.85 3.04 26.30
CA MET A 195 -12.93 2.06 27.38
C MET A 195 -11.57 1.85 28.03
N SER A 196 -11.56 1.25 29.23
CA SER A 196 -10.33 0.84 29.87
C SER A 196 -9.72 -0.38 29.18
N ILE A 197 -8.42 -0.61 29.37
CA ILE A 197 -7.77 -1.83 28.87
C ILE A 197 -8.38 -3.10 29.50
N ALA A 198 -8.89 -3.02 30.74
CA ALA A 198 -9.58 -4.11 31.40
C ALA A 198 -10.88 -4.49 30.69
N ASP A 199 -11.68 -3.51 30.30
CA ASP A 199 -12.90 -3.71 29.53
C ASP A 199 -12.61 -4.16 28.09
N TYR A 200 -11.52 -3.64 27.49
CA TYR A 200 -11.05 -4.13 26.20
C TYR A 200 -10.68 -5.61 26.23
N ARG A 201 -10.03 -6.08 27.30
CA ARG A 201 -9.72 -7.50 27.47
C ARG A 201 -10.99 -8.38 27.57
N LYS A 202 -12.09 -7.85 28.14
CA LYS A 202 -13.39 -8.52 28.08
C LYS A 202 -13.91 -8.56 26.66
N ALA A 203 -13.87 -7.41 25.94
CA ALA A 203 -14.31 -7.31 24.57
C ALA A 203 -13.49 -8.18 23.60
N GLN A 204 -12.21 -8.43 23.87
CA GLN A 204 -11.40 -9.37 23.09
C GLN A 204 -11.95 -10.80 23.18
N LYS A 205 -12.47 -11.20 24.34
CA LYS A 205 -13.05 -12.52 24.60
C LYS A 205 -14.49 -12.61 24.08
N ASP A 206 -15.31 -11.64 24.46
CA ASP A 206 -16.71 -11.52 24.00
C ASP A 206 -17.09 -10.05 23.81
N GLU A 207 -17.30 -9.64 22.57
CA GLU A 207 -17.70 -8.26 22.25
C GLU A 207 -19.07 -7.86 22.78
N LYS A 208 -19.89 -8.84 23.18
CA LYS A 208 -21.24 -8.66 23.71
C LYS A 208 -21.32 -8.78 25.23
N ASP A 209 -20.20 -8.93 25.92
CA ASP A 209 -20.18 -8.99 27.39
C ASP A 209 -20.83 -7.73 27.97
N SER A 210 -21.94 -7.92 28.70
CA SER A 210 -22.72 -6.84 29.29
C SER A 210 -22.03 -6.12 30.45
N THR A 211 -20.90 -6.63 30.93
CA THR A 211 -20.10 -5.99 31.99
C THR A 211 -19.05 -5.01 31.43
N ILE A 212 -18.94 -4.86 30.12
CA ILE A 212 -18.05 -3.88 29.49
C ILE A 212 -18.56 -2.48 29.74
N VAL A 213 -17.71 -1.63 30.31
CA VAL A 213 -18.03 -0.22 30.54
C VAL A 213 -17.48 0.59 29.37
N GLU A 214 -18.38 1.28 28.66
CA GLU A 214 -18.07 2.18 27.56
C GLU A 214 -18.36 3.63 27.98
N VAL A 215 -17.42 4.53 27.73
CA VAL A 215 -17.58 5.97 27.98
C VAL A 215 -17.79 6.64 26.64
N GLN A 216 -18.96 7.23 26.43
CA GLN A 216 -19.29 7.99 25.23
C GLN A 216 -18.68 9.39 25.31
N LEU A 217 -17.90 9.80 24.29
CA LEU A 217 -17.21 11.08 24.24
C LEU A 217 -17.98 12.11 23.39
N THR A 218 -18.80 11.66 22.43
CA THR A 218 -19.59 12.52 21.54
C THR A 218 -21.01 11.99 21.38
N THR A 219 -21.98 12.89 21.07
CA THR A 219 -23.40 12.54 20.91
C THR A 219 -24.01 13.11 19.63
N ASP A 220 -23.19 13.76 18.80
CA ASP A 220 -23.59 14.47 17.58
C ASP A 220 -23.29 13.69 16.28
N GLY A 221 -22.82 12.46 16.41
CA GLY A 221 -22.46 11.60 15.28
C GLY A 221 -23.68 11.18 14.44
N THR A 222 -23.55 11.29 13.12
CA THR A 222 -24.51 10.82 12.12
C THR A 222 -23.74 10.12 10.97
N PRO A 223 -24.42 9.41 10.07
CA PRO A 223 -23.75 8.83 8.90
C PRO A 223 -22.98 9.83 8.02
N ASP A 224 -23.46 11.08 7.98
CA ASP A 224 -22.85 12.17 7.18
C ASP A 224 -21.95 13.11 8.02
N PHE A 225 -21.80 12.83 9.31
CA PHE A 225 -20.92 13.56 10.23
C PHE A 225 -20.58 12.65 11.41
N GLY A 226 -19.45 11.98 11.38
CA GLY A 226 -19.16 11.03 12.46
C GLY A 226 -17.78 10.45 12.44
N TYR A 227 -17.53 9.62 13.45
CA TYR A 227 -16.26 8.98 13.69
C TYR A 227 -16.28 7.53 13.15
N GLY A 228 -15.13 7.04 12.69
CA GLY A 228 -15.00 5.68 12.18
C GLY A 228 -15.81 5.41 10.91
N ILE A 229 -16.13 6.46 10.16
CA ILE A 229 -16.81 6.35 8.87
C ILE A 229 -15.78 5.95 7.83
N PRO A 230 -15.96 4.82 7.13
CA PRO A 230 -15.03 4.41 6.08
C PRO A 230 -15.11 5.35 4.87
N TYR A 231 -14.00 5.53 4.16
CA TYR A 231 -13.89 6.44 3.01
C TYR A 231 -14.77 6.07 1.80
N SER A 232 -15.17 4.82 1.62
CA SER A 232 -15.92 4.41 0.43
C SER A 232 -17.28 3.88 0.81
N LEU A 233 -18.36 4.59 0.43
CA LEU A 233 -19.62 4.23 0.96
C LEU A 233 -20.81 4.45 0.07
N LEU A 234 -21.25 3.34 -0.41
CA LEU A 234 -22.64 3.13 -0.77
C LEU A 234 -23.43 2.78 0.51
N ASN A 235 -24.59 3.41 0.69
CA ASN A 235 -25.52 3.14 1.80
C ASN A 235 -24.96 3.41 3.21
N THR A 236 -24.51 4.65 3.44
CA THR A 236 -24.00 5.11 4.74
C THR A 236 -24.98 4.96 5.89
N ASP A 237 -26.28 4.92 5.62
CA ASP A 237 -27.35 4.74 6.62
C ASP A 237 -27.18 3.50 7.51
N THR A 238 -26.43 2.50 7.03
CA THR A 238 -26.18 1.26 7.79
C THR A 238 -24.98 1.38 8.74
N LEU A 239 -24.30 2.51 8.83
CA LEU A 239 -23.08 2.67 9.62
C LEU A 239 -23.33 2.82 11.12
N CYS A 240 -24.41 3.46 11.51
CA CYS A 240 -24.80 3.60 12.90
C CYS A 240 -25.61 2.36 13.35
N ASN A 241 -24.92 1.24 13.55
CA ASN A 241 -25.54 -0.10 13.74
C ASN A 241 -25.04 -0.85 14.98
N GLY A 242 -24.53 -0.14 15.98
CA GLY A 242 -24.03 -0.70 17.23
C GLY A 242 -22.66 -1.39 17.13
N LYS A 243 -22.06 -1.51 15.94
CA LYS A 243 -20.75 -2.15 15.78
C LYS A 243 -19.62 -1.17 16.10
N ARG A 244 -18.62 -1.67 16.82
CA ARG A 244 -17.36 -0.93 17.04
C ARG A 244 -16.56 -0.86 15.74
N ARG A 245 -16.00 0.32 15.47
CA ARG A 245 -15.19 0.64 14.28
C ARG A 245 -13.91 1.38 14.70
N TYR A 246 -12.89 1.30 13.89
CA TYR A 246 -11.67 2.06 14.14
C TYR A 246 -11.94 3.57 13.99
N ALA A 247 -11.55 4.33 14.99
CA ALA A 247 -11.57 5.79 14.93
C ALA A 247 -10.18 6.26 14.46
N TRP A 248 -10.13 6.81 13.24
CA TRP A 248 -8.89 7.36 12.69
C TRP A 248 -8.48 8.60 13.49
N GLY A 249 -7.29 8.61 14.02
CA GLY A 249 -6.77 9.71 14.82
C GLY A 249 -5.39 9.40 15.40
N ALA A 250 -4.85 10.37 16.14
CA ALA A 250 -3.51 10.32 16.70
C ALA A 250 -3.53 10.52 18.21
N TRP A 251 -2.97 9.57 18.94
CA TRP A 251 -2.67 9.73 20.36
C TRP A 251 -1.47 10.63 20.58
N SER A 252 -1.52 11.51 21.60
CA SER A 252 -0.31 12.14 22.13
C SER A 252 0.58 11.10 22.82
N PRO A 253 1.92 11.29 22.82
CA PRO A 253 2.85 10.35 23.46
C PRO A 253 2.55 10.10 24.93
N ASP A 254 2.06 11.11 25.66
CA ASP A 254 1.67 11.02 27.07
C ASP A 254 0.29 10.37 27.31
N SER A 255 -0.37 9.92 26.24
CA SER A 255 -1.69 9.24 26.28
C SER A 255 -2.86 10.10 26.80
N LYS A 256 -2.68 11.40 26.97
CA LYS A 256 -3.73 12.27 27.51
C LYS A 256 -4.62 12.88 26.45
N HIS A 257 -4.14 12.96 25.20
CA HIS A 257 -4.88 13.60 24.12
C HIS A 257 -5.05 12.67 22.92
N PHE A 258 -6.14 12.85 22.23
CA PHE A 258 -6.44 12.18 20.95
C PHE A 258 -6.91 13.22 19.94
N VAL A 259 -6.26 13.34 18.80
CA VAL A 259 -6.63 14.26 17.72
C VAL A 259 -7.19 13.48 16.55
N THR A 260 -8.25 14.00 15.94
CA THR A 260 -8.90 13.36 14.78
C THR A 260 -9.48 14.41 13.83
N VAL A 261 -9.59 14.05 12.56
CA VAL A 261 -10.31 14.81 11.54
C VAL A 261 -11.64 14.11 11.27
N VAL A 262 -12.70 14.90 11.20
CA VAL A 262 -14.07 14.46 10.90
C VAL A 262 -14.56 15.20 9.67
N SER A 263 -15.07 14.46 8.66
CA SER A 263 -15.74 15.06 7.51
C SER A 263 -17.20 15.35 7.83
N ASP A 264 -17.65 16.55 7.47
CA ASP A 264 -19.04 16.97 7.51
C ASP A 264 -19.60 16.99 6.08
N ASP A 265 -20.32 15.94 5.74
CA ASP A 265 -20.94 15.77 4.43
C ASP A 265 -22.44 16.11 4.42
N ARG A 266 -22.97 16.64 5.53
CA ARG A 266 -24.42 16.89 5.69
C ARG A 266 -24.99 17.81 4.63
N ALA A 267 -24.23 18.82 4.20
CA ALA A 267 -24.63 19.74 3.14
C ALA A 267 -24.45 19.19 1.72
N VAL A 268 -23.66 18.13 1.54
CA VAL A 268 -23.37 17.53 0.23
C VAL A 268 -24.60 16.79 -0.28
N LYS A 269 -24.93 16.97 -1.57
CA LYS A 269 -26.07 16.29 -2.20
C LYS A 269 -25.78 14.81 -2.46
N PRO A 270 -26.80 13.94 -2.41
CA PRO A 270 -26.62 12.53 -2.71
C PRO A 270 -26.51 12.28 -4.22
N LEU A 271 -25.63 11.38 -4.61
CA LEU A 271 -25.59 10.73 -5.91
C LEU A 271 -26.28 9.37 -5.80
N TRP A 272 -27.04 9.01 -6.84
CA TRP A 272 -27.80 7.76 -6.89
C TRP A 272 -27.17 6.79 -7.88
N VAL A 273 -27.02 5.54 -7.45
CA VAL A 273 -26.47 4.46 -8.27
C VAL A 273 -27.43 3.27 -8.23
N ILE A 274 -27.72 2.71 -9.40
CA ILE A 274 -28.52 1.48 -9.48
C ILE A 274 -27.58 0.28 -9.51
N ASN A 275 -27.65 -0.55 -8.48
CA ASN A 275 -26.98 -1.85 -8.47
C ASN A 275 -27.84 -2.85 -9.26
N ALA A 276 -27.56 -2.94 -10.56
CA ALA A 276 -28.34 -3.75 -11.50
C ALA A 276 -28.16 -5.27 -11.31
N VAL A 277 -27.09 -5.68 -10.62
CA VAL A 277 -26.79 -7.11 -10.36
C VAL A 277 -27.25 -7.60 -8.97
N ALA A 278 -27.88 -6.74 -8.19
CA ALA A 278 -28.40 -7.13 -6.89
C ALA A 278 -29.55 -8.17 -7.07
N SER A 279 -29.57 -9.16 -6.17
CA SER A 279 -30.57 -10.24 -6.18
C SER A 279 -31.47 -10.14 -4.92
N PRO A 280 -32.78 -10.35 -5.03
CA PRO A 280 -33.55 -10.80 -6.21
C PRO A 280 -33.94 -9.68 -7.20
N ARG A 281 -33.68 -8.42 -6.88
CA ARG A 281 -34.01 -7.27 -7.72
C ARG A 281 -32.92 -6.20 -7.65
N PRO A 282 -32.77 -5.34 -8.67
CA PRO A 282 -31.92 -4.15 -8.59
C PRO A 282 -32.27 -3.30 -7.36
N THR A 283 -31.24 -2.73 -6.75
CA THR A 283 -31.37 -1.80 -5.60
C THR A 283 -30.88 -0.42 -5.95
N LEU A 284 -31.49 0.60 -5.36
CA LEU A 284 -30.99 1.97 -5.40
C LEU A 284 -29.98 2.13 -4.25
N GLU A 285 -28.79 2.60 -4.59
CA GLU A 285 -27.74 2.94 -3.64
C GLU A 285 -27.47 4.42 -3.71
N THR A 286 -27.22 5.06 -2.57
CA THR A 286 -26.97 6.49 -2.49
C THR A 286 -25.73 6.75 -1.64
N TYR A 287 -24.99 7.81 -2.01
CA TYR A 287 -23.86 8.32 -1.21
C TYR A 287 -23.66 9.80 -1.48
N LYS A 288 -23.06 10.50 -0.53
CA LYS A 288 -22.75 11.92 -0.69
C LYS A 288 -21.65 12.11 -1.71
N TYR A 289 -21.91 12.93 -2.74
CA TYR A 289 -20.95 13.19 -3.80
C TYR A 289 -21.13 14.59 -4.38
N GLN A 290 -20.12 15.43 -4.27
CA GLN A 290 -20.13 16.75 -4.87
C GLN A 290 -19.89 16.64 -6.37
N MET A 291 -20.88 17.02 -7.18
CA MET A 291 -20.74 17.11 -8.63
C MET A 291 -19.93 18.35 -9.06
N PRO A 292 -19.26 18.32 -10.22
CA PRO A 292 -18.62 19.51 -10.76
C PRO A 292 -19.58 20.70 -10.83
N GLY A 293 -19.13 21.86 -10.36
CA GLY A 293 -19.94 23.09 -10.31
C GLY A 293 -20.84 23.25 -9.07
N GLU A 294 -21.00 22.23 -8.23
CA GLU A 294 -21.73 22.37 -6.97
C GLU A 294 -20.91 23.11 -5.91
N MET A 295 -21.61 23.93 -5.13
CA MET A 295 -20.99 24.78 -4.11
C MET A 295 -20.81 24.07 -2.77
N GLU A 296 -21.68 23.11 -2.47
CA GLU A 296 -21.66 22.32 -1.24
C GLU A 296 -20.63 21.19 -1.39
N ALA A 297 -19.64 21.20 -0.52
CA ALA A 297 -18.57 20.21 -0.46
C ALA A 297 -18.43 19.68 0.95
N PRO A 298 -17.77 18.52 1.14
CA PRO A 298 -17.32 18.09 2.44
C PRO A 298 -16.53 19.18 3.17
N VAL A 299 -16.77 19.34 4.47
CA VAL A 299 -16.01 20.25 5.33
C VAL A 299 -15.29 19.42 6.39
N GLU A 300 -13.99 19.54 6.46
CA GLU A 300 -13.20 18.81 7.44
C GLU A 300 -12.97 19.63 8.70
N HIS A 301 -13.27 19.01 9.85
CA HIS A 301 -13.13 19.56 11.18
C HIS A 301 -12.02 18.84 11.93
N LEU A 302 -11.17 19.58 12.61
CA LEU A 302 -10.11 19.06 13.47
C LEU A 302 -10.54 19.11 14.93
N TYR A 303 -10.64 17.96 15.58
CA TYR A 303 -11.01 17.85 16.99
C TYR A 303 -9.87 17.31 17.83
N LEU A 304 -9.65 17.94 18.98
CA LEU A 304 -8.78 17.48 20.05
C LEU A 304 -9.65 17.02 21.23
N PHE A 305 -9.41 15.81 21.69
CA PHE A 305 -10.02 15.24 22.88
C PHE A 305 -9.02 15.17 24.01
N ASP A 306 -9.38 15.67 25.18
CA ASP A 306 -8.69 15.43 26.44
C ASP A 306 -9.28 14.16 27.08
N MET A 307 -8.48 13.11 27.18
CA MET A 307 -8.92 11.82 27.68
C MET A 307 -9.02 11.78 29.21
N THR A 308 -8.49 12.77 29.91
CA THR A 308 -8.60 12.87 31.37
C THR A 308 -9.92 13.52 31.80
N THR A 309 -10.34 14.55 31.06
CA THR A 309 -11.58 15.31 31.33
C THR A 309 -12.75 14.87 30.47
N ASN A 310 -12.54 14.06 29.44
CA ASN A 310 -13.53 13.68 28.42
C ASN A 310 -14.04 14.88 27.61
N SER A 311 -13.29 15.97 27.55
CA SER A 311 -13.69 17.17 26.83
C SER A 311 -13.21 17.14 25.38
N ARG A 312 -14.00 17.79 24.48
CA ARG A 312 -13.68 17.98 23.08
C ARG A 312 -13.47 19.46 22.78
N LYS A 313 -12.42 19.80 22.08
CA LYS A 313 -12.16 21.12 21.52
C LYS A 313 -12.08 21.04 20.01
N GLU A 314 -12.82 21.89 19.30
CA GLU A 314 -12.61 22.12 17.88
C GLU A 314 -11.47 23.12 17.67
N ILE A 315 -10.51 22.77 16.80
CA ILE A 315 -9.37 23.61 16.45
C ILE A 315 -9.68 24.31 15.12
N ARG A 316 -9.53 25.63 15.09
CA ARG A 316 -9.75 26.41 13.86
C ARG A 316 -8.68 26.12 12.82
N THR A 317 -9.12 25.68 11.64
CA THR A 317 -8.22 25.28 10.53
C THR A 317 -8.48 26.06 9.25
N ALA A 318 -9.56 26.82 9.17
CA ALA A 318 -10.04 27.43 7.94
C ALA A 318 -9.04 28.40 7.30
N ALA A 319 -8.76 28.19 6.01
CA ALA A 319 -8.01 29.09 5.15
C ALA A 319 -8.63 29.17 3.75
N TRP A 320 -9.12 28.05 3.23
CA TRP A 320 -9.68 27.95 1.89
C TRP A 320 -11.01 27.21 1.94
N LYS A 321 -11.88 27.56 1.01
CA LYS A 321 -13.10 26.79 0.79
C LYS A 321 -12.72 25.38 0.30
N ASN A 322 -13.40 24.36 0.84
CA ASN A 322 -13.21 22.95 0.46
C ASN A 322 -11.76 22.45 0.63
N GLN A 323 -11.07 22.93 1.65
CA GLN A 323 -9.74 22.44 2.00
C GLN A 323 -9.79 21.03 2.58
N SER A 324 -8.69 20.30 2.46
CA SER A 324 -8.47 19.01 3.14
C SER A 324 -7.42 19.12 4.22
N LEU A 325 -7.57 18.31 5.28
CA LEU A 325 -6.67 18.22 6.43
C LEU A 325 -6.04 16.82 6.46
N GLY A 326 -4.72 16.75 6.42
CA GLY A 326 -3.96 15.50 6.48
C GLY A 326 -3.34 15.29 7.85
N LEU A 327 -3.74 14.23 8.55
CA LEU A 327 -2.99 13.69 9.68
C LEU A 327 -2.12 12.56 9.14
N GLU A 328 -0.80 12.71 9.30
CA GLU A 328 0.16 11.78 8.74
C GLU A 328 0.20 10.46 9.53
N PHE A 329 0.18 9.34 8.81
CA PHE A 329 0.23 8.01 9.39
C PHE A 329 1.40 7.21 8.86
N ARG A 330 2.02 6.40 9.69
CA ARG A 330 2.96 5.34 9.27
C ARG A 330 2.59 4.01 9.94
N PRO A 331 2.92 2.86 9.31
CA PRO A 331 2.84 1.57 9.98
C PRO A 331 3.77 1.57 11.20
N LEU A 332 3.42 0.80 12.22
CA LEU A 332 4.34 0.51 13.31
C LEU A 332 5.58 -0.20 12.76
N GLU A 333 6.71 0.03 13.41
CA GLU A 333 8.02 -0.48 12.98
C GLU A 333 8.08 -2.00 12.88
N GLN A 334 7.24 -2.73 13.64
CA GLN A 334 7.17 -4.18 13.58
C GLN A 334 6.05 -4.63 12.65
N LYS A 335 6.38 -5.32 11.57
CA LYS A 335 5.41 -5.88 10.62
C LYS A 335 4.40 -6.86 11.21
N GLN A 336 4.70 -7.46 12.33
CA GLN A 336 3.74 -8.27 13.09
C GLN A 336 2.51 -7.49 13.56
N ARG A 337 2.56 -6.16 13.42
CA ARG A 337 1.49 -5.23 13.74
C ARG A 337 1.07 -4.41 12.52
N ASP A 338 1.13 -4.99 11.34
CA ASP A 338 0.90 -4.34 10.03
C ASP A 338 -0.47 -3.64 9.91
N SER A 339 -1.45 -4.09 10.67
CA SER A 339 -2.77 -3.43 10.73
C SER A 339 -2.82 -2.21 11.65
N GLU A 340 -1.73 -1.92 12.35
CA GLU A 340 -1.63 -0.79 13.27
C GLU A 340 -0.83 0.35 12.64
N PHE A 341 -1.50 1.49 12.51
CA PHE A 341 -0.87 2.72 12.04
C PHE A 341 -0.78 3.70 13.20
N ARG A 342 0.37 4.35 13.34
CA ARG A 342 0.54 5.47 14.27
C ARG A 342 0.77 6.75 13.49
N PRO A 343 -0.03 7.78 13.75
CA PRO A 343 0.18 9.08 13.15
C PRO A 343 1.53 9.68 13.56
N LEU A 344 2.22 10.28 12.60
CA LEU A 344 3.47 11.00 12.84
C LEU A 344 3.29 12.39 13.46
N VAL A 345 2.07 12.76 13.77
CA VAL A 345 1.68 14.10 14.15
C VAL A 345 2.37 14.64 15.39
N TRP A 346 2.50 13.82 16.45
CA TRP A 346 3.07 14.21 17.75
C TRP A 346 4.57 13.95 17.87
N GLN A 347 5.37 14.24 16.91
CA GLN A 347 6.75 13.77 16.86
C GLN A 347 7.64 14.42 17.91
N GLY A 348 7.91 13.69 19.00
CA GLY A 348 8.85 14.08 20.05
C GLY A 348 8.33 15.17 21.00
N ASP A 349 7.05 15.54 20.95
CA ASP A 349 6.47 16.59 21.77
C ASP A 349 5.04 16.22 22.19
N ASP A 350 4.74 16.23 23.50
CA ASP A 350 3.38 16.01 24.03
C ASP A 350 2.46 17.22 23.87
N ARG A 351 2.99 18.39 23.51
CA ARG A 351 2.29 19.65 23.49
C ARG A 351 2.02 20.17 22.10
N ARG A 352 2.74 19.68 21.09
CA ARG A 352 2.65 20.18 19.72
C ARG A 352 2.55 19.03 18.73
N PHE A 353 1.71 19.20 17.71
CA PHE A 353 1.64 18.27 16.61
C PHE A 353 1.66 18.97 15.25
N PHE A 354 1.93 18.21 14.21
CA PHE A 354 1.99 18.63 12.82
C PHE A 354 0.82 18.06 12.04
N LEU A 355 0.36 18.81 11.05
CA LEU A 355 -0.60 18.35 10.07
C LEU A 355 -0.40 19.09 8.75
N THR A 356 -0.94 18.55 7.65
CA THR A 356 -0.99 19.24 6.37
C THR A 356 -2.39 19.81 6.13
N ARG A 357 -2.44 20.92 5.40
CA ARG A 357 -3.68 21.49 4.89
C ARG A 357 -3.49 21.76 3.41
N SER A 358 -4.40 21.28 2.56
CA SER A 358 -4.34 21.47 1.12
C SER A 358 -5.62 22.07 0.57
N SER A 359 -5.50 22.93 -0.44
CA SER A 359 -6.65 23.42 -1.19
C SER A 359 -7.20 22.31 -2.11
N ARG A 360 -8.48 22.39 -2.47
CA ARG A 360 -9.13 21.40 -3.33
C ARG A 360 -8.47 21.24 -4.70
N ASP A 361 -7.98 22.33 -5.28
CA ASP A 361 -7.26 22.35 -6.54
C ASP A 361 -5.81 21.85 -6.43
N LEU A 362 -5.35 21.55 -5.20
CA LEU A 362 -4.00 21.13 -4.87
C LEU A 362 -2.89 22.07 -5.38
N HIS A 363 -3.22 23.35 -5.57
CA HIS A 363 -2.23 24.39 -5.88
C HIS A 363 -1.61 25.02 -4.62
N ARG A 364 -2.17 24.74 -3.45
CA ARG A 364 -1.77 25.32 -2.16
C ARG A 364 -1.70 24.25 -1.10
N ILE A 365 -0.50 24.05 -0.55
CA ILE A 365 -0.25 23.12 0.56
C ILE A 365 0.42 23.91 1.69
N ASP A 366 -0.12 23.79 2.90
CA ASP A 366 0.50 24.28 4.11
C ASP A 366 0.92 23.11 4.99
N VAL A 367 2.16 23.12 5.48
CA VAL A 367 2.55 22.36 6.68
C VAL A 367 2.21 23.24 7.87
N CYS A 368 1.42 22.71 8.78
CA CYS A 368 0.89 23.43 9.94
C CYS A 368 1.33 22.76 11.23
N THR A 369 1.40 23.55 12.29
CA THR A 369 1.52 23.07 13.67
C THR A 369 0.33 23.53 14.51
N TYR A 370 0.03 22.76 15.55
CA TYR A 370 -0.87 23.15 16.61
C TYR A 370 -0.18 22.95 17.96
N THR A 371 -0.27 23.92 18.84
CA THR A 371 0.21 23.83 20.22
C THR A 371 -0.96 23.77 21.18
N LEU A 372 -0.91 22.86 22.15
CA LEU A 372 -1.98 22.71 23.14
C LEU A 372 -2.26 24.03 23.86
N GLY A 373 -3.54 24.38 23.93
CA GLY A 373 -4.03 25.63 24.50
C GLY A 373 -4.36 26.71 23.48
N GLU A 374 -3.80 26.63 22.28
CA GLU A 374 -4.12 27.57 21.19
C GLU A 374 -5.53 27.30 20.60
N ASP A 375 -6.06 28.29 19.86
CA ASP A 375 -7.39 28.17 19.23
C ASP A 375 -7.33 27.72 17.77
N SER A 376 -6.16 27.80 17.13
CA SER A 376 -6.01 27.55 15.70
C SER A 376 -4.66 26.95 15.37
N ILE A 377 -4.58 26.28 14.23
CA ILE A 377 -3.32 25.85 13.63
C ILE A 377 -2.53 27.05 13.10
N VAL A 378 -1.20 26.91 13.07
CA VAL A 378 -0.28 27.90 12.53
C VAL A 378 0.44 27.30 11.32
N PRO A 379 0.30 27.88 10.11
CA PRO A 379 1.04 27.42 8.94
C PRO A 379 2.51 27.85 9.04
N ILE A 380 3.42 26.89 9.05
CA ILE A 380 4.88 27.12 9.14
C ILE A 380 5.57 27.01 7.80
N VAL A 381 5.07 26.18 6.87
CA VAL A 381 5.54 26.15 5.47
C VAL A 381 4.33 26.32 4.56
N LYS A 382 4.50 27.16 3.51
CA LYS A 382 3.43 27.45 2.54
C LYS A 382 3.95 27.18 1.14
N GLU A 383 3.47 26.12 0.52
CA GLU A 383 3.74 25.83 -0.89
C GLU A 383 2.62 26.36 -1.78
N ARG A 384 3.03 27.01 -2.87
CA ARG A 384 2.13 27.65 -3.84
C ARG A 384 2.67 27.41 -5.23
N MET A 385 1.89 26.69 -6.04
CA MET A 385 2.19 26.44 -7.44
C MET A 385 0.96 26.73 -8.29
N ASN A 386 1.16 26.98 -9.56
CA ASN A 386 0.08 27.10 -10.54
C ASN A 386 -0.27 25.77 -11.20
N THR A 387 0.35 24.69 -10.74
CA THR A 387 0.14 23.32 -11.18
C THR A 387 -0.28 22.46 -9.98
N TYR A 388 -0.75 21.27 -10.25
CA TYR A 388 -1.04 20.25 -9.24
C TYR A 388 0.20 19.92 -8.41
N GLN A 389 0.03 19.75 -7.10
CA GLN A 389 1.04 19.34 -6.13
C GLN A 389 0.59 18.09 -5.40
N GLU A 390 1.50 17.14 -5.19
CA GLU A 390 1.24 16.01 -4.30
C GLU A 390 1.49 16.39 -2.84
N THR A 391 0.62 15.89 -1.96
CA THR A 391 0.84 15.96 -0.51
C THR A 391 1.60 14.71 -0.08
N ARG A 392 2.76 14.88 0.54
CA ARG A 392 3.57 13.79 1.09
C ARG A 392 3.80 14.00 2.58
N PRO A 393 3.93 12.91 3.38
CA PRO A 393 4.27 12.99 4.78
C PRO A 393 5.58 13.76 5.02
N ILE A 394 5.61 14.60 6.04
CA ILE A 394 6.86 15.16 6.55
C ILE A 394 7.55 14.14 7.45
N HIS A 395 8.89 14.20 7.51
CA HIS A 395 9.67 13.36 8.41
C HIS A 395 10.34 14.24 9.46
N VAL A 396 9.78 14.23 10.67
CA VAL A 396 10.28 15.00 11.81
C VAL A 396 11.38 14.22 12.51
N PHE A 397 12.44 14.88 12.93
CA PHE A 397 13.56 14.29 13.65
C PHE A 397 14.23 15.32 14.59
N ALA A 398 15.34 14.93 15.23
CA ALA A 398 16.03 15.75 16.22
C ALA A 398 15.12 16.20 17.38
N GLY A 399 14.24 15.29 17.83
CA GLY A 399 13.28 15.58 18.90
C GLY A 399 12.27 16.65 18.54
N GLY A 400 11.83 16.70 17.29
CA GLY A 400 10.85 17.66 16.80
C GLY A 400 11.41 19.01 16.37
N LYS A 401 12.74 19.21 16.41
CA LYS A 401 13.40 20.48 16.08
C LYS A 401 13.64 20.68 14.59
N GLU A 402 13.60 19.63 13.80
CA GLU A 402 13.80 19.66 12.36
C GLU A 402 12.84 18.70 11.67
N PHE A 403 12.53 18.99 10.40
CA PHE A 403 11.78 18.07 9.56
C PHE A 403 12.24 18.12 8.10
N VAL A 404 12.09 17.00 7.41
CA VAL A 404 12.30 16.87 5.98
C VAL A 404 10.94 16.94 5.30
N GLN A 405 10.84 17.80 4.32
CA GLN A 405 9.66 17.91 3.44
C GLN A 405 10.06 17.49 2.02
N TRP A 406 9.20 16.69 1.40
CA TRP A 406 9.21 16.42 -0.03
C TRP A 406 8.47 17.53 -0.77
N SER A 407 9.00 18.03 -1.87
CA SER A 407 8.40 19.14 -2.62
C SER A 407 8.82 19.14 -4.08
N GLU A 408 7.91 19.54 -4.96
CA GLU A 408 8.11 19.68 -6.41
C GLU A 408 8.41 21.13 -6.84
N ARG A 409 8.67 22.02 -5.89
CA ARG A 409 8.81 23.50 -6.11
C ARG A 409 9.80 23.92 -7.18
N ASP A 410 10.80 23.09 -7.46
CA ASP A 410 11.85 23.35 -8.46
C ASP A 410 11.59 22.62 -9.79
N GLY A 411 10.38 22.10 -10.02
CA GLY A 411 9.99 21.36 -11.21
C GLY A 411 10.31 19.86 -11.16
N TRP A 412 11.11 19.44 -10.16
CA TRP A 412 11.39 18.04 -9.82
C TRP A 412 11.12 17.83 -8.34
N ALA A 413 10.79 16.62 -7.97
CA ALA A 413 10.54 16.27 -6.57
C ALA A 413 11.85 16.07 -5.82
N HIS A 414 12.05 16.86 -4.78
CA HIS A 414 13.25 16.85 -3.96
C HIS A 414 12.94 16.96 -2.47
N LEU A 415 13.96 16.73 -1.64
CA LEU A 415 13.91 16.82 -0.20
C LEU A 415 14.49 18.14 0.28
N TYR A 416 13.81 18.77 1.25
CA TYR A 416 14.17 20.04 1.85
C TYR A 416 14.18 19.92 3.38
N LEU A 417 15.20 20.48 4.02
CA LEU A 417 15.35 20.51 5.47
C LEU A 417 14.84 21.83 6.03
N TYR A 418 13.97 21.74 7.03
CA TYR A 418 13.44 22.87 7.78
C TYR A 418 13.73 22.75 9.26
N ASP A 419 13.76 23.90 9.96
CA ASP A 419 13.65 23.94 11.41
C ASP A 419 12.18 23.82 11.88
N GLU A 420 11.97 23.72 13.17
CA GLU A 420 10.63 23.57 13.77
C GLU A 420 9.74 24.81 13.60
N GLN A 421 10.28 25.96 13.24
CA GLN A 421 9.56 27.19 12.91
C GLN A 421 9.19 27.27 11.42
N GLY A 422 9.67 26.34 10.60
CA GLY A 422 9.45 26.33 9.14
C GLY A 422 10.42 27.20 8.35
N ASN A 423 11.57 27.57 8.93
CA ASN A 423 12.63 28.22 8.17
C ASN A 423 13.41 27.16 7.38
N LEU A 424 13.55 27.39 6.09
CA LEU A 424 14.34 26.52 5.23
C LEU A 424 15.82 26.59 5.63
N LYS A 425 16.41 25.44 5.99
CA LYS A 425 17.83 25.31 6.32
C LYS A 425 18.66 25.05 5.07
N ASN A 426 18.27 24.06 4.29
CA ASN A 426 18.92 23.74 3.01
C ASN A 426 18.04 22.83 2.15
N ARG A 427 18.33 22.78 0.86
CA ARG A 427 17.91 21.71 -0.04
C ARG A 427 18.83 20.50 0.19
N ILE A 428 18.22 19.31 0.32
CA ILE A 428 18.95 18.06 0.59
C ILE A 428 19.32 17.35 -0.71
N THR A 429 18.41 17.34 -1.69
CA THR A 429 18.62 16.71 -3.00
C THR A 429 18.34 17.70 -4.12
N GLU A 430 18.98 17.53 -5.28
CA GLU A 430 18.81 18.39 -6.45
C GLU A 430 19.14 17.66 -7.75
N GLY A 431 18.61 18.17 -8.87
CA GLY A 431 18.92 17.67 -10.20
C GLY A 431 17.65 17.31 -11.02
N PRO A 432 17.81 16.91 -12.30
CA PRO A 432 16.70 16.55 -13.18
C PRO A 432 16.25 15.09 -12.95
N TRP A 433 15.80 14.76 -11.75
CA TRP A 433 15.33 13.44 -11.34
C TRP A 433 14.36 13.55 -10.15
N HIS A 434 13.63 12.48 -9.87
CA HIS A 434 12.50 12.49 -8.97
C HIS A 434 12.75 11.65 -7.72
N VAL A 435 12.55 12.23 -6.53
CA VAL A 435 12.49 11.51 -5.27
C VAL A 435 11.07 10.95 -5.10
N GLU A 436 10.94 9.63 -5.01
CA GLU A 436 9.64 8.98 -4.80
C GLU A 436 9.20 9.04 -3.33
N ARG A 437 10.06 8.60 -2.43
CA ARG A 437 9.73 8.54 -1.00
C ARG A 437 10.96 8.45 -0.12
N VAL A 438 10.83 8.92 1.11
CA VAL A 438 11.78 8.63 2.18
C VAL A 438 11.49 7.24 2.73
N VAL A 439 12.51 6.39 2.82
CA VAL A 439 12.42 5.04 3.38
C VAL A 439 12.70 5.07 4.88
N LYS A 440 13.77 5.74 5.28
CA LYS A 440 14.23 5.81 6.67
C LYS A 440 15.02 7.09 6.92
N VAL A 441 14.92 7.61 8.15
CA VAL A 441 15.82 8.63 8.67
C VAL A 441 16.59 8.03 9.85
N ASP A 442 17.91 7.94 9.72
CA ASP A 442 18.79 7.62 10.84
C ASP A 442 19.18 8.92 11.53
N GLU A 443 18.53 9.19 12.65
CA GLU A 443 18.73 10.42 13.42
C GLU A 443 20.15 10.53 14.00
N SER A 444 20.75 9.39 14.37
CA SER A 444 22.07 9.35 15.03
C SER A 444 23.19 9.84 14.09
N THR A 445 23.11 9.47 12.84
CA THR A 445 24.07 9.85 11.79
C THR A 445 23.57 10.99 10.90
N ARG A 446 22.32 11.42 11.08
CA ARG A 446 21.62 12.39 10.25
C ARG A 446 21.60 11.96 8.77
N THR A 447 21.39 10.67 8.52
CA THR A 447 21.35 10.08 7.18
C THR A 447 19.91 9.80 6.78
N ILE A 448 19.54 10.20 5.57
CA ILE A 448 18.23 9.98 4.97
C ILE A 448 18.39 8.92 3.88
N TYR A 449 17.64 7.83 4.00
CA TYR A 449 17.52 6.79 2.97
C TYR A 449 16.23 7.05 2.22
N PHE A 450 16.30 7.09 0.90
CA PHE A 450 15.16 7.44 0.07
C PHE A 450 15.21 6.68 -1.27
N VAL A 451 14.04 6.51 -1.86
CA VAL A 451 13.89 5.95 -3.21
C VAL A 451 13.73 7.09 -4.19
N ALA A 452 14.39 6.97 -5.32
CA ALA A 452 14.31 7.94 -6.42
C ALA A 452 14.42 7.23 -7.78
N CYS A 453 13.97 7.90 -8.83
CA CYS A 453 14.02 7.42 -10.20
C CYS A 453 14.50 8.53 -11.16
N GLY A 454 14.92 8.14 -12.37
CA GLY A 454 15.35 9.06 -13.43
C GLY A 454 16.75 9.66 -13.27
N ARG A 455 17.54 9.23 -12.27
CA ARG A 455 18.90 9.75 -12.03
C ARG A 455 19.97 8.98 -12.77
N GLU A 456 19.83 7.68 -12.92
CA GLU A 456 20.86 6.83 -13.52
C GLU A 456 20.76 6.86 -15.06
N ALA A 457 21.85 7.26 -15.71
CA ALA A 457 21.86 7.44 -17.15
C ALA A 457 21.86 6.10 -17.90
N GLY A 458 21.05 5.99 -18.95
CA GLY A 458 20.98 4.81 -19.82
C GLY A 458 20.04 3.72 -19.33
N GLU A 459 19.37 3.94 -18.21
CA GLU A 459 18.32 3.06 -17.67
C GLU A 459 16.93 3.60 -18.02
N ASN A 460 15.91 2.76 -17.78
CA ASN A 460 14.53 3.24 -17.81
C ASN A 460 14.33 4.26 -16.68
N PRO A 461 13.93 5.51 -16.99
CA PRO A 461 13.83 6.57 -15.98
C PRO A 461 12.77 6.33 -14.90
N TYR A 462 11.93 5.31 -15.05
CA TYR A 462 10.95 4.92 -14.04
C TYR A 462 11.43 3.80 -13.13
N TYR A 463 12.65 3.29 -13.31
CA TYR A 463 13.21 2.34 -12.36
C TYR A 463 13.58 3.05 -11.07
N GLU A 464 13.05 2.53 -9.97
CA GLU A 464 13.30 3.02 -8.63
C GLU A 464 14.61 2.46 -8.07
N HIS A 465 15.40 3.32 -7.45
CA HIS A 465 16.65 2.98 -6.81
C HIS A 465 16.69 3.54 -5.38
N LEU A 466 17.36 2.82 -4.48
CA LEU A 466 17.64 3.30 -3.13
C LEU A 466 18.91 4.15 -3.11
N TYR A 467 18.78 5.32 -2.50
CA TYR A 467 19.89 6.26 -2.24
C TYR A 467 19.99 6.56 -0.75
N ARG A 468 21.14 7.09 -0.36
CA ARG A 468 21.31 7.78 0.92
C ARG A 468 21.92 9.15 0.70
N VAL A 469 21.66 10.08 1.64
CA VAL A 469 22.23 11.42 1.67
C VAL A 469 22.24 11.90 3.12
N LYS A 470 23.17 12.79 3.49
CA LYS A 470 23.12 13.49 4.77
C LYS A 470 22.05 14.59 4.75
N ALA A 471 21.51 14.93 5.91
CA ALA A 471 20.51 15.99 6.03
C ALA A 471 21.02 17.38 5.53
N ASP A 472 22.33 17.60 5.52
CA ASP A 472 22.95 18.79 4.93
C ASP A 472 23.13 18.73 3.40
N GLY A 473 22.71 17.64 2.76
CA GLY A 473 22.83 17.41 1.32
C GLY A 473 24.13 16.74 0.88
N SER A 474 25.08 16.53 1.80
CA SER A 474 26.36 15.89 1.46
C SER A 474 26.26 14.37 1.36
N GLY A 475 27.20 13.74 0.67
CA GLY A 475 27.34 12.29 0.67
C GLY A 475 26.24 11.51 -0.06
N LEU A 476 25.58 12.12 -1.05
CA LEU A 476 24.62 11.44 -1.92
C LEU A 476 25.26 10.21 -2.57
N LYS A 477 24.65 9.04 -2.38
CA LYS A 477 25.17 7.76 -2.84
C LYS A 477 24.04 6.81 -3.26
N LEU A 478 24.20 6.18 -4.44
CA LEU A 478 23.38 5.05 -4.90
C LEU A 478 23.73 3.79 -4.10
N LEU A 479 22.72 3.05 -3.64
CA LEU A 479 22.89 1.83 -2.83
C LEU A 479 22.49 0.54 -3.56
N THR A 480 21.49 0.58 -4.44
CA THR A 480 21.05 -0.55 -5.28
C THR A 480 21.89 -0.64 -6.56
N ARG A 481 21.83 -1.77 -7.24
CA ARG A 481 22.70 -2.06 -8.38
C ARG A 481 21.94 -2.63 -9.57
N GLY A 482 22.39 -2.24 -10.75
CA GLY A 482 21.88 -2.78 -12.02
C GLY A 482 20.63 -2.06 -12.49
N ASP A 483 20.37 -2.22 -13.78
CA ASP A 483 19.22 -1.67 -14.50
C ASP A 483 17.95 -2.46 -14.17
N TYR A 484 17.41 -2.25 -12.96
CA TYR A 484 16.22 -2.90 -12.44
C TYR A 484 15.35 -1.92 -11.66
N PHE A 485 14.08 -2.27 -11.53
CA PHE A 485 13.20 -1.69 -10.54
C PHE A 485 13.44 -2.36 -9.18
N HIS A 486 13.67 -1.57 -8.12
CA HIS A 486 14.01 -2.02 -6.77
C HIS A 486 12.90 -1.72 -5.77
N GLU A 487 12.35 -2.75 -5.15
CA GLU A 487 11.44 -2.65 -4.00
C GLU A 487 12.22 -2.93 -2.72
N VAL A 488 12.57 -1.89 -2.01
CA VAL A 488 13.50 -1.98 -0.87
C VAL A 488 12.78 -1.86 0.47
N GLU A 489 13.32 -2.57 1.45
CA GLU A 489 12.88 -2.53 2.83
C GLU A 489 14.08 -2.59 3.78
N MET A 490 14.09 -1.67 4.77
CA MET A 490 15.18 -1.56 5.73
C MET A 490 14.75 -2.03 7.12
N ASP A 491 15.72 -2.51 7.91
CA ASP A 491 15.52 -2.75 9.33
C ASP A 491 15.34 -1.43 10.10
N ASP A 492 14.82 -1.53 11.33
CA ASP A 492 14.48 -0.36 12.15
C ASP A 492 15.68 0.53 12.49
N GLU A 493 16.87 -0.04 12.54
CA GLU A 493 18.11 0.67 12.86
C GLU A 493 18.91 1.11 11.62
N ALA A 494 18.31 0.98 10.43
CA ALA A 494 18.90 1.39 9.15
C ALA A 494 20.28 0.74 8.85
N ARG A 495 20.49 -0.52 9.25
CA ARG A 495 21.75 -1.25 9.06
C ARG A 495 21.73 -2.16 7.85
N PHE A 496 20.56 -2.74 7.55
CA PHE A 496 20.38 -3.76 6.52
C PHE A 496 19.22 -3.40 5.60
N VAL A 497 19.35 -3.83 4.35
CA VAL A 497 18.33 -3.64 3.30
C VAL A 497 18.02 -4.99 2.67
N VAL A 498 16.76 -5.36 2.63
CA VAL A 498 16.24 -6.39 1.73
C VAL A 498 15.83 -5.68 0.44
N ASP A 499 16.48 -6.02 -0.65
CA ASP A 499 16.28 -5.46 -1.97
C ASP A 499 15.66 -6.51 -2.88
N ASN A 500 14.37 -6.34 -3.20
CA ASN A 500 13.65 -7.13 -4.18
C ASN A 500 13.73 -6.42 -5.52
N TYR A 501 14.38 -7.01 -6.51
CA TYR A 501 14.58 -6.36 -7.80
C TYR A 501 14.15 -7.22 -8.98
N SER A 502 13.59 -6.57 -9.97
CA SER A 502 13.23 -7.18 -11.25
C SER A 502 12.96 -6.12 -12.31
N ARG A 503 12.86 -6.56 -13.54
CA ARG A 503 12.14 -5.87 -14.63
C ARG A 503 10.95 -6.70 -15.02
N VAL A 504 10.03 -6.13 -15.75
CA VAL A 504 8.85 -6.84 -16.25
C VAL A 504 9.21 -8.13 -17.03
N ASN A 505 10.42 -8.18 -17.60
CA ASN A 505 10.95 -9.28 -18.41
C ASN A 505 12.09 -10.07 -17.75
N THR A 506 12.24 -10.02 -16.43
CA THR A 506 13.23 -10.81 -15.69
C THR A 506 12.61 -11.59 -14.55
N ILE A 507 13.27 -12.66 -14.14
CA ILE A 507 12.89 -13.40 -12.93
C ILE A 507 13.22 -12.53 -11.72
N PRO A 508 12.24 -12.28 -10.81
CA PRO A 508 12.50 -11.53 -9.58
C PRO A 508 13.53 -12.21 -8.68
N CYS A 509 14.39 -11.38 -8.09
CA CYS A 509 15.42 -11.80 -7.17
C CYS A 509 15.42 -10.92 -5.92
N ALA A 510 15.80 -11.47 -4.78
CA ALA A 510 15.96 -10.74 -3.53
C ALA A 510 17.39 -10.86 -3.01
N GLU A 511 18.01 -9.74 -2.66
CA GLU A 511 19.33 -9.65 -2.06
C GLU A 511 19.27 -8.96 -0.70
N LEU A 512 20.22 -9.30 0.17
CA LEU A 512 20.50 -8.61 1.40
C LEU A 512 21.75 -7.76 1.21
N THR A 513 21.65 -6.46 1.51
CA THR A 513 22.78 -5.55 1.51
C THR A 513 22.89 -4.84 2.86
N ASP A 514 24.03 -4.22 3.13
CA ASP A 514 24.17 -3.30 4.25
C ASP A 514 23.73 -1.87 3.85
N SER A 515 23.67 -0.97 4.82
CA SER A 515 23.31 0.44 4.63
C SER A 515 24.27 1.24 3.74
N GLU A 516 25.41 0.63 3.34
CA GLU A 516 26.38 1.18 2.38
C GLU A 516 26.17 0.62 0.96
N GLY A 517 25.16 -0.26 0.75
CA GLY A 517 24.90 -0.93 -0.53
C GLY A 517 25.87 -2.06 -0.84
N ARG A 518 26.63 -2.56 0.16
CA ARG A 518 27.50 -3.73 -0.02
C ARG A 518 26.67 -5.00 0.14
N ARG A 519 26.73 -5.84 -0.88
CA ARG A 519 26.00 -7.12 -0.88
C ARG A 519 26.52 -8.04 0.23
N ILE A 520 25.60 -8.55 1.02
CA ILE A 520 25.85 -9.54 2.05
C ILE A 520 25.60 -10.94 1.49
N MET A 521 24.43 -11.18 0.88
CA MET A 521 24.06 -12.46 0.26
C MET A 521 22.86 -12.32 -0.67
N THR A 522 22.68 -13.29 -1.60
CA THR A 522 21.38 -13.50 -2.25
C THR A 522 20.45 -14.20 -1.28
N ILE A 523 19.23 -13.69 -1.13
CA ILE A 523 18.21 -14.28 -0.25
C ILE A 523 17.44 -15.34 -1.02
N GLN A 524 16.85 -14.96 -2.17
CA GLN A 524 15.95 -15.82 -2.92
C GLN A 524 15.83 -15.38 -4.38
N GLU A 525 15.66 -16.34 -5.27
CA GLU A 525 15.20 -16.17 -6.64
C GLU A 525 13.80 -16.80 -6.79
N SER A 526 12.93 -16.20 -7.58
CA SER A 526 11.57 -16.68 -7.77
C SER A 526 11.52 -17.96 -8.60
N ASP A 527 10.64 -18.88 -8.21
CA ASP A 527 10.44 -20.13 -8.92
C ASP A 527 9.49 -19.97 -10.10
N PHE A 528 10.04 -19.98 -11.30
CA PHE A 528 9.33 -19.89 -12.57
C PHE A 528 9.22 -21.24 -13.30
N SER A 529 9.62 -22.34 -12.67
CA SER A 529 9.68 -23.66 -13.29
C SER A 529 8.36 -24.09 -13.91
N GLN A 530 7.26 -23.96 -13.15
CA GLN A 530 5.92 -24.35 -13.60
C GLN A 530 5.37 -23.39 -14.64
N LEU A 531 5.64 -22.10 -14.50
CA LEU A 531 5.19 -21.08 -15.44
C LEU A 531 5.90 -21.26 -16.80
N LYS A 532 7.21 -21.52 -16.79
CA LYS A 532 7.98 -21.84 -18.00
C LYS A 532 7.49 -23.15 -18.65
N ALA A 533 7.21 -24.17 -17.86
CA ALA A 533 6.67 -25.44 -18.38
C ALA A 533 5.29 -25.26 -19.03
N ALA A 534 4.50 -24.27 -18.60
CA ALA A 534 3.21 -23.90 -19.21
C ALA A 534 3.37 -23.09 -20.51
N GLY A 535 4.60 -22.75 -20.90
CA GLY A 535 4.90 -22.00 -22.14
C GLY A 535 4.94 -20.48 -21.96
N TYR A 536 5.04 -19.97 -20.73
CA TYR A 536 5.12 -18.54 -20.46
C TYR A 536 6.29 -17.88 -21.18
N GLN A 537 6.03 -16.74 -21.80
CA GLN A 537 7.01 -15.82 -22.38
C GLN A 537 6.92 -14.46 -21.68
N PHE A 538 8.06 -13.85 -21.42
CA PHE A 538 8.10 -12.52 -20.84
C PHE A 538 7.57 -11.46 -21.83
N PRO A 539 6.90 -10.41 -21.33
CA PRO A 539 6.56 -9.26 -22.14
C PRO A 539 7.82 -8.48 -22.56
N GLU A 540 7.65 -7.62 -23.57
CA GLU A 540 8.75 -6.85 -24.17
C GLU A 540 8.62 -5.37 -23.80
N PRO A 541 9.56 -4.79 -23.01
CA PRO A 541 9.66 -3.35 -22.86
C PRO A 541 9.96 -2.68 -24.21
N PHE A 542 9.39 -1.50 -24.47
CA PHE A 542 9.67 -0.70 -25.66
C PHE A 542 9.64 0.79 -25.35
N THR A 543 10.21 1.59 -26.25
CA THR A 543 10.20 3.05 -26.19
C THR A 543 9.72 3.60 -27.52
N VAL A 544 8.84 4.61 -27.48
CA VAL A 544 8.34 5.32 -28.66
C VAL A 544 8.38 6.82 -28.42
N LYS A 545 8.44 7.60 -29.51
CA LYS A 545 8.32 9.05 -29.39
C LYS A 545 6.86 9.45 -29.25
N ALA A 546 6.59 10.41 -28.36
CA ALA A 546 5.30 11.07 -28.25
C ALA A 546 4.97 11.88 -29.49
N ALA A 547 3.75 12.39 -29.59
CA ALA A 547 3.29 13.19 -30.72
C ALA A 547 4.12 14.47 -30.98
N ASP A 548 4.88 14.94 -29.96
CA ASP A 548 5.81 16.08 -30.12
C ASP A 548 7.11 15.71 -30.85
N GLY A 549 7.35 14.42 -31.11
CA GLY A 549 8.55 13.90 -31.76
C GLY A 549 9.83 13.95 -30.92
N VAL A 550 9.76 14.44 -29.68
CA VAL A 550 10.92 14.66 -28.79
C VAL A 550 10.86 13.78 -27.57
N THR A 551 9.73 13.75 -26.87
CA THR A 551 9.54 13.03 -25.59
C THR A 551 9.53 11.52 -25.83
N ASP A 552 10.34 10.79 -25.06
CA ASP A 552 10.30 9.31 -25.03
C ASP A 552 9.20 8.83 -24.10
N LEU A 553 8.35 7.94 -24.62
CA LEU A 553 7.33 7.22 -23.87
C LEU A 553 7.76 5.76 -23.71
N TYR A 554 7.66 5.26 -22.52
CA TYR A 554 8.05 3.90 -22.16
C TYR A 554 6.82 3.02 -22.06
N GLY A 555 6.89 1.83 -22.59
CA GLY A 555 5.77 0.91 -22.61
C GLY A 555 6.17 -0.55 -22.49
N VAL A 556 5.16 -1.42 -22.38
CA VAL A 556 5.31 -2.87 -22.32
C VAL A 556 4.33 -3.51 -23.27
N MET A 557 4.84 -4.42 -24.09
CA MET A 557 4.08 -5.19 -25.07
C MET A 557 3.93 -6.64 -24.61
N TYR A 558 2.70 -7.09 -24.50
CA TYR A 558 2.31 -8.45 -24.13
C TYR A 558 1.82 -9.17 -25.38
N LYS A 559 2.50 -10.25 -25.74
CA LYS A 559 2.17 -11.08 -26.90
C LYS A 559 1.54 -12.41 -26.47
N PRO A 560 0.75 -13.06 -27.33
CA PRO A 560 0.43 -14.47 -27.14
C PRO A 560 1.72 -15.31 -26.96
N PHE A 561 1.73 -16.29 -26.08
CA PHE A 561 2.93 -17.10 -25.86
C PHE A 561 3.29 -17.98 -27.06
N ASP A 562 2.35 -18.23 -27.95
CA ASP A 562 2.52 -18.88 -29.25
C ASP A 562 2.61 -17.85 -30.40
N PHE A 563 3.07 -16.63 -30.12
CA PHE A 563 3.20 -15.56 -31.10
C PHE A 563 3.97 -15.98 -32.34
N ASP A 564 3.37 -15.73 -33.52
CA ASP A 564 3.93 -16.03 -34.81
C ASP A 564 4.02 -14.73 -35.64
N SER A 565 5.24 -14.28 -35.89
CA SER A 565 5.50 -13.01 -36.60
C SER A 565 4.99 -12.99 -38.05
N THR A 566 4.59 -14.13 -38.63
CA THR A 566 4.01 -14.23 -39.95
C THR A 566 2.50 -13.97 -39.99
N LYS A 567 1.88 -13.88 -38.79
CA LYS A 567 0.44 -13.63 -38.63
C LYS A 567 0.13 -12.18 -38.25
N VAL A 568 -1.08 -11.75 -38.53
CA VAL A 568 -1.60 -10.45 -38.13
C VAL A 568 -2.38 -10.61 -36.83
N TYR A 569 -2.12 -9.74 -35.85
CA TYR A 569 -2.78 -9.72 -34.54
C TYR A 569 -3.50 -8.40 -34.32
N PRO A 570 -4.74 -8.42 -33.81
CA PRO A 570 -5.36 -7.20 -33.33
C PRO A 570 -4.62 -6.68 -32.10
N ILE A 571 -4.53 -5.35 -32.00
CA ILE A 571 -3.85 -4.69 -30.88
C ILE A 571 -4.90 -4.09 -29.94
N ILE A 572 -4.69 -4.27 -28.64
CA ILE A 572 -5.43 -3.61 -27.55
C ILE A 572 -4.46 -2.70 -26.82
N ASP A 573 -4.74 -1.41 -26.84
CA ASP A 573 -4.05 -0.45 -26.00
C ASP A 573 -4.79 -0.34 -24.66
N TYR A 574 -4.16 -0.81 -23.58
CA TYR A 574 -4.68 -0.70 -22.21
C TYR A 574 -4.15 0.57 -21.57
N VAL A 575 -5.02 1.56 -21.47
CA VAL A 575 -4.68 2.88 -20.94
C VAL A 575 -5.36 3.11 -19.59
N TYR A 576 -4.68 3.85 -18.73
CA TYR A 576 -5.24 4.42 -17.51
C TYR A 576 -4.91 5.91 -17.46
N PRO A 577 -5.67 6.74 -18.21
CA PRO A 577 -5.34 8.14 -18.38
C PRO A 577 -5.60 8.93 -17.10
N GLY A 578 -4.66 9.76 -16.74
CA GLY A 578 -4.76 10.68 -15.61
C GLY A 578 -3.41 11.20 -15.19
N PRO A 579 -3.31 12.42 -14.65
CA PRO A 579 -2.07 12.87 -14.07
C PRO A 579 -1.68 11.93 -12.92
N GLN A 580 -0.41 11.56 -12.80
CA GLN A 580 0.14 10.71 -11.74
C GLN A 580 -0.36 9.26 -11.69
N VAL A 581 -1.04 8.78 -12.73
CA VAL A 581 -1.45 7.39 -12.82
C VAL A 581 -0.85 6.77 -14.07
N GLU A 582 -0.32 5.57 -13.94
CA GLU A 582 0.28 4.85 -15.03
C GLU A 582 -0.22 3.41 -15.11
N ALA A 583 -0.45 2.94 -16.35
CA ALA A 583 -0.85 1.56 -16.63
C ALA A 583 0.35 0.63 -16.82
N VAL A 584 1.57 1.18 -16.93
CA VAL A 584 2.79 0.41 -17.20
C VAL A 584 3.31 -0.26 -15.93
N ASN A 585 3.60 -1.55 -16.01
CA ASN A 585 4.31 -2.27 -14.95
C ASN A 585 5.80 -2.26 -15.27
N TYR A 586 6.62 -1.76 -14.38
CA TYR A 586 8.08 -1.76 -14.52
C TYR A 586 8.73 -3.00 -13.91
N PRO A 587 8.42 -3.41 -12.65
CA PRO A 587 8.86 -4.69 -12.12
C PRO A 587 7.98 -5.84 -12.61
N PHE A 588 8.48 -7.06 -12.53
CA PHE A 588 7.62 -8.24 -12.60
C PHE A 588 6.85 -8.39 -11.29
N THR A 589 5.53 -8.29 -11.33
CA THR A 589 4.68 -8.45 -10.14
C THR A 589 3.85 -9.73 -10.19
N ARG A 590 3.12 -9.91 -11.28
CA ARG A 590 2.24 -11.06 -11.50
C ARG A 590 1.68 -11.02 -12.91
N MET A 591 1.16 -12.13 -13.40
CA MET A 591 0.35 -12.12 -14.63
C MET A 591 -0.97 -11.38 -14.41
N SER A 592 -1.19 -10.33 -15.19
CA SER A 592 -2.40 -9.51 -15.12
C SER A 592 -3.51 -10.05 -16.02
N VAL A 593 -4.74 -9.98 -15.55
CA VAL A 593 -5.94 -10.32 -16.38
C VAL A 593 -6.07 -9.38 -17.56
N ARG A 594 -5.69 -8.11 -17.41
CA ARG A 594 -5.89 -7.05 -18.40
C ARG A 594 -4.81 -7.01 -19.47
N THR A 595 -3.66 -7.53 -19.20
CA THR A 595 -2.51 -7.56 -20.12
C THR A 595 -2.15 -8.98 -20.52
N ASP A 596 -1.41 -9.71 -19.69
CA ASP A 596 -0.90 -11.05 -20.04
C ASP A 596 -1.99 -12.03 -20.46
N ARG A 597 -3.08 -12.10 -19.66
CA ARG A 597 -4.14 -13.08 -19.94
C ARG A 597 -4.99 -12.71 -21.15
N LEU A 598 -5.22 -11.41 -21.37
CA LEU A 598 -5.93 -10.95 -22.56
C LEU A 598 -5.10 -11.22 -23.82
N ALA A 599 -3.77 -11.09 -23.74
CA ALA A 599 -2.89 -11.44 -24.84
C ALA A 599 -3.03 -12.93 -25.22
N GLN A 600 -3.25 -13.82 -24.27
CA GLN A 600 -3.45 -15.26 -24.55
C GLN A 600 -4.77 -15.57 -25.27
N ALA A 601 -5.67 -14.62 -25.40
CA ALA A 601 -6.87 -14.75 -26.23
C ALA A 601 -6.63 -14.40 -27.71
N GLY A 602 -5.37 -14.15 -28.12
CA GLY A 602 -4.98 -13.90 -29.50
C GLY A 602 -4.79 -12.43 -29.85
N PHE A 603 -4.55 -11.56 -28.87
CA PHE A 603 -4.27 -10.14 -29.05
C PHE A 603 -2.81 -9.80 -28.75
N ILE A 604 -2.28 -8.75 -29.35
CA ILE A 604 -1.16 -8.02 -28.78
C ILE A 604 -1.76 -6.96 -27.85
N VAL A 605 -1.35 -6.96 -26.58
CA VAL A 605 -1.78 -5.94 -25.63
C VAL A 605 -0.59 -5.04 -25.34
N ILE A 606 -0.78 -3.73 -25.42
CA ILE A 606 0.24 -2.76 -25.09
C ILE A 606 -0.22 -1.89 -23.91
N THR A 607 0.73 -1.49 -23.09
CA THR A 607 0.59 -0.40 -22.13
C THR A 607 1.69 0.60 -22.44
N VAL A 608 1.38 1.88 -22.48
CA VAL A 608 2.37 2.92 -22.73
C VAL A 608 2.09 4.12 -21.83
N GLY A 609 3.14 4.69 -21.26
CA GLY A 609 3.07 5.90 -20.45
C GLY A 609 2.63 7.08 -21.32
N ASP A 610 1.79 7.95 -20.78
CA ASP A 610 1.40 9.20 -21.43
C ASP A 610 2.35 10.33 -20.98
N ARG A 611 2.59 11.30 -21.86
CA ARG A 611 3.35 12.51 -21.53
C ARG A 611 2.81 13.25 -20.30
N LYS A 612 1.50 13.18 -20.07
CA LYS A 612 0.81 13.82 -18.93
C LYS A 612 0.83 12.95 -17.67
N SER A 613 1.06 11.66 -17.79
CA SER A 613 1.16 10.72 -16.66
C SER A 613 2.60 10.50 -16.19
N THR A 614 3.58 11.17 -16.81
CA THR A 614 4.98 11.05 -16.41
C THR A 614 5.20 11.75 -15.05
N ARG A 615 5.40 10.96 -14.01
CA ARG A 615 5.76 11.47 -12.67
C ARG A 615 7.11 12.18 -12.63
N LEU A 616 7.87 12.12 -13.72
CA LEU A 616 9.23 12.67 -13.78
C LEU A 616 9.29 14.20 -13.88
N ASN A 617 8.18 14.87 -14.22
CA ASN A 617 8.14 16.34 -14.27
C ASN A 617 6.72 16.87 -14.08
N SER A 618 6.40 17.32 -12.88
CA SER A 618 5.10 17.89 -12.53
C SER A 618 4.77 19.19 -13.29
N SER A 619 5.77 19.90 -13.83
CA SER A 619 5.55 21.13 -14.58
C SER A 619 4.80 20.93 -15.92
N HIS A 620 4.55 19.68 -16.32
CA HIS A 620 3.81 19.33 -17.53
C HIS A 620 2.37 18.88 -17.27
N SER A 621 1.95 18.78 -16.03
CA SER A 621 0.54 18.51 -15.68
C SER A 621 -0.31 19.78 -15.81
N GLU A 622 -0.44 20.32 -17.02
CA GLU A 622 -1.52 21.26 -17.31
C GLU A 622 -2.85 20.50 -17.23
N ILE A 623 -3.66 20.87 -16.27
CA ILE A 623 -5.06 20.44 -16.22
C ILE A 623 -5.77 21.14 -17.38
N SER A 624 -6.14 20.36 -18.40
CA SER A 624 -7.08 20.79 -19.43
C SER A 624 -8.51 20.69 -18.90
#